data_63c6397f13cd2815b1429ab63048b636
#
_entry.id   63c6397f13cd2815b1429ab63048b636
#
_cell.length_a   1.000
_cell.length_b   1.000
_cell.length_c   1.000
_cell.angle_alpha   90.00
_cell.angle_beta   90.00
_cell.angle_gamma   90.00
#
_symmetry.space_group_name_H-M   'P 1'
#
loop_
_entity.id
_entity.type
_entity.pdbx_description
1 polymer ?
#
loop_
_entity_poly.entity_id
_entity_poly.type
_entity_poly.pdbx_seq_one_letter_code
_entity_poly.pdbx_strand_id
1 'polypeptide(L)'
;MRPEVREEFAAVAARLAGDEAFTTRLERFYTELRDPLVALYGDDPRFRPQFAALLDAMAATARDRGADLRRLDHEREITPDWLHREQAVGYVCYADRFAGTLQGVRERLPYLRELGVTYLHLMPLLAARREPNDGGYAVVDYGRVEPALGTMDDLRALAADLRAHGMALCVDVVLNHTAREHAWAQAALGGDAGKLAYYRTFPDRIEPDEYERTLPEVFPDISPGSFTWVPELARWVWTTFNAYQWDLDYTNPEVFRAMAEVMLDLALTGVDVLRLDAVPFLWKRIGTNSQNQPEVHQLLQALRAMARIATPAVAFKAEAIVAPEQLVAYLGTGRHEGKECDLAYNNVLMALLWSTPSARCCTRDRTPCPRGGPCPGRRRAARGRRSPRP
;
A
#
# COMPACT_ATOMS: atom_id res chain seq x y z
N MET A 1 27.42 10.38 9.20
CA MET A 1 27.50 10.41 7.71
C MET A 1 28.96 10.23 7.29
N ARG A 2 29.25 9.33 6.33
CA ARG A 2 30.60 9.12 5.76
C ARG A 2 31.06 10.37 5.00
N PRO A 3 32.40 10.69 4.88
CA PRO A 3 32.87 11.93 4.23
C PRO A 3 32.30 12.14 2.81
N GLU A 4 32.34 11.10 1.96
CA GLU A 4 31.84 11.13 0.57
C GLU A 4 30.34 11.46 0.50
N VAL A 5 29.54 10.86 1.40
CA VAL A 5 28.09 11.12 1.50
C VAL A 5 27.82 12.53 2.03
N ARG A 6 28.75 13.09 2.84
CA ARG A 6 28.63 14.45 3.35
C ARG A 6 28.84 15.50 2.25
N GLU A 7 29.76 15.28 1.33
CA GLU A 7 29.96 16.17 0.17
C GLU A 7 28.75 16.13 -0.76
N GLU A 8 28.25 14.93 -1.07
CA GLU A 8 27.03 14.75 -1.86
C GLU A 8 25.83 15.45 -1.20
N PHE A 9 25.66 15.25 0.11
CA PHE A 9 24.61 15.91 0.88
C PHE A 9 24.72 17.43 0.83
N ALA A 10 25.93 17.99 1.01
CA ALA A 10 26.15 19.44 1.00
C ALA A 10 25.71 20.06 -0.34
N ALA A 11 26.00 19.42 -1.46
CA ALA A 11 25.55 19.86 -2.78
C ALA A 11 24.02 19.80 -2.92
N VAL A 12 23.39 18.72 -2.41
CA VAL A 12 21.93 18.57 -2.39
C VAL A 12 21.28 19.64 -1.51
N ALA A 13 21.77 19.84 -0.29
CA ALA A 13 21.25 20.81 0.66
C ALA A 13 21.35 22.26 0.13
N ALA A 14 22.47 22.61 -0.51
CA ALA A 14 22.65 23.92 -1.13
C ALA A 14 21.63 24.17 -2.27
N ARG A 15 21.33 23.14 -3.06
CA ARG A 15 20.35 23.19 -4.15
C ARG A 15 18.91 23.31 -3.67
N LEU A 16 18.57 22.67 -2.54
CA LEU A 16 17.23 22.59 -1.98
C LEU A 16 16.97 23.59 -0.84
N ALA A 17 17.89 24.53 -0.61
CA ALA A 17 17.78 25.53 0.44
C ALA A 17 16.49 26.37 0.32
N GLY A 18 15.84 26.67 1.46
CA GLY A 18 14.64 27.52 1.49
C GLY A 18 13.64 27.18 2.61
N ASP A 19 13.63 25.94 3.10
CA ASP A 19 12.83 25.52 4.27
C ASP A 19 13.77 24.87 5.29
N GLU A 20 13.98 25.54 6.43
CA GLU A 20 14.90 25.10 7.47
C GLU A 20 14.45 23.77 8.10
N ALA A 21 13.16 23.59 8.31
CA ALA A 21 12.61 22.36 8.89
C ALA A 21 12.83 21.17 7.94
N PHE A 22 12.56 21.36 6.64
CA PHE A 22 12.85 20.36 5.62
C PHE A 22 14.36 20.02 5.56
N THR A 23 15.21 21.03 5.54
CA THR A 23 16.67 20.85 5.45
C THR A 23 17.20 20.08 6.67
N THR A 24 16.72 20.41 7.87
CA THR A 24 17.08 19.71 9.11
C THR A 24 16.67 18.23 9.07
N ARG A 25 15.44 17.94 8.62
CA ARG A 25 14.99 16.55 8.46
C ARG A 25 15.76 15.82 7.36
N LEU A 26 16.05 16.51 6.25
CA LEU A 26 16.86 15.95 5.17
C LEU A 26 18.25 15.56 5.68
N GLU A 27 18.93 16.41 6.45
CA GLU A 27 20.23 16.09 7.04
C GLU A 27 20.15 14.87 7.96
N ARG A 28 19.11 14.80 8.78
CA ARG A 28 18.90 13.72 9.74
C ARG A 28 18.67 12.37 9.06
N PHE A 29 17.86 12.33 8.00
CA PHE A 29 17.38 11.09 7.38
C PHE A 29 17.98 10.82 5.99
N TYR A 30 18.89 11.65 5.50
CA TYR A 30 19.49 11.51 4.17
C TYR A 30 20.10 10.14 3.92
N THR A 31 20.87 9.64 4.87
CA THR A 31 21.52 8.32 4.76
C THR A 31 20.49 7.19 4.76
N GLU A 32 19.41 7.34 5.52
CA GLU A 32 18.30 6.35 5.55
C GLU A 32 17.52 6.33 4.25
N LEU A 33 17.41 7.45 3.55
CA LEU A 33 16.82 7.53 2.21
C LEU A 33 17.77 7.00 1.13
N ARG A 34 19.02 7.47 1.15
CA ARG A 34 19.99 7.26 0.08
C ARG A 34 20.54 5.83 0.05
N ASP A 35 20.98 5.30 1.18
CA ASP A 35 21.75 4.05 1.21
C ASP A 35 20.94 2.83 0.71
N PRO A 36 19.65 2.66 1.06
CA PRO A 36 18.83 1.60 0.46
C PRO A 36 18.68 1.76 -1.06
N LEU A 37 18.47 2.99 -1.54
CA LEU A 37 18.31 3.25 -2.97
C LEU A 37 19.61 3.05 -3.76
N VAL A 38 20.76 3.40 -3.17
CA VAL A 38 22.07 3.08 -3.78
C VAL A 38 22.32 1.59 -3.81
N ALA A 39 21.90 0.85 -2.78
CA ALA A 39 22.03 -0.61 -2.76
C ALA A 39 21.15 -1.28 -3.84
N LEU A 40 19.97 -0.72 -4.11
CA LEU A 40 19.04 -1.24 -5.13
C LEU A 40 19.44 -0.83 -6.56
N TYR A 41 19.86 0.44 -6.74
CA TYR A 41 19.92 1.07 -8.06
C TYR A 41 21.27 1.73 -8.38
N GLY A 42 22.26 1.63 -7.49
CA GLY A 42 23.52 2.39 -7.64
C GLY A 42 24.27 2.17 -8.95
N ASP A 43 24.13 0.97 -9.53
CA ASP A 43 24.73 0.59 -10.81
C ASP A 43 23.87 0.94 -12.03
N ASP A 44 22.61 1.37 -11.84
CA ASP A 44 21.73 1.78 -12.93
C ASP A 44 22.00 3.24 -13.31
N PRO A 45 22.35 3.54 -14.58
CA PRO A 45 22.63 4.91 -15.02
C PRO A 45 21.43 5.85 -14.86
N ARG A 46 20.21 5.32 -14.82
CA ARG A 46 18.97 6.09 -14.59
C ARG A 46 18.83 6.54 -13.14
N PHE A 47 19.51 5.92 -12.18
CA PHE A 47 19.31 6.18 -10.75
C PHE A 47 19.55 7.63 -10.36
N ARG A 48 20.71 8.20 -10.73
CA ARG A 48 21.09 9.55 -10.30
C ARG A 48 20.06 10.63 -10.70
N PRO A 49 19.60 10.71 -11.96
CA PRO A 49 18.56 11.67 -12.32
C PRO A 49 17.22 11.40 -11.62
N GLN A 50 16.83 10.14 -11.41
CA GLN A 50 15.60 9.80 -10.70
C GLN A 50 15.68 10.16 -9.21
N PHE A 51 16.81 9.94 -8.57
CA PHE A 51 17.05 10.34 -7.18
C PHE A 51 17.02 11.86 -7.01
N ALA A 52 17.65 12.61 -7.95
CA ALA A 52 17.59 14.07 -7.93
C ALA A 52 16.15 14.59 -8.09
N ALA A 53 15.37 14.01 -9.01
CA ALA A 53 13.96 14.36 -9.22
C ALA A 53 13.11 14.04 -7.97
N LEU A 54 13.35 12.91 -7.30
CA LEU A 54 12.70 12.57 -6.03
C LEU A 54 12.95 13.62 -4.96
N LEU A 55 14.19 14.05 -4.79
CA LEU A 55 14.56 15.09 -3.82
C LEU A 55 13.88 16.43 -4.13
N ASP A 56 13.76 16.79 -5.41
CA ASP A 56 13.03 17.99 -5.85
C ASP A 56 11.52 17.88 -5.55
N ALA A 57 10.92 16.73 -5.81
CA ALA A 57 9.52 16.47 -5.48
C ALA A 57 9.26 16.54 -3.96
N MET A 58 10.15 15.97 -3.14
CA MET A 58 10.08 16.06 -1.68
C MET A 58 10.16 17.50 -1.18
N ALA A 59 11.06 18.30 -1.74
CA ALA A 59 11.19 19.71 -1.37
C ALA A 59 9.97 20.54 -1.82
N ALA A 60 9.41 20.25 -3.00
CA ALA A 60 8.17 20.85 -3.46
C ALA A 60 7.01 20.50 -2.52
N THR A 61 6.84 19.23 -2.20
CA THR A 61 5.82 18.75 -1.25
C THR A 61 5.92 19.47 0.10
N ALA A 62 7.12 19.60 0.68
CA ALA A 62 7.32 20.29 1.95
C ALA A 62 6.93 21.78 1.88
N ARG A 63 7.21 22.45 0.77
CA ARG A 63 6.79 23.85 0.53
C ARG A 63 5.28 23.98 0.36
N ASP A 64 4.65 23.03 -0.33
CA ASP A 64 3.22 23.07 -0.66
C ASP A 64 2.33 22.62 0.50
N ARG A 65 2.92 22.01 1.55
CA ARG A 65 2.16 21.66 2.76
C ARG A 65 1.59 22.92 3.43
N GLY A 66 0.28 22.96 3.55
CA GLY A 66 -0.43 24.03 4.23
C GLY A 66 -0.01 24.19 5.70
N ALA A 67 -0.26 25.36 6.28
CA ALA A 67 0.14 25.68 7.64
C ALA A 67 -0.37 24.66 8.68
N ASP A 68 -1.59 24.16 8.50
CA ASP A 68 -2.20 23.16 9.40
C ASP A 68 -1.48 21.81 9.33
N LEU A 69 -1.08 21.37 8.13
CA LEU A 69 -0.32 20.13 7.98
C LEU A 69 1.10 20.28 8.51
N ARG A 70 1.75 21.43 8.34
CA ARG A 70 3.08 21.69 8.94
C ARG A 70 3.03 21.72 10.46
N ARG A 71 1.96 22.26 11.05
CA ARG A 71 1.74 22.19 12.50
C ARG A 71 1.58 20.74 12.96
N LEU A 72 0.77 19.95 12.24
CA LEU A 72 0.59 18.53 12.50
C LEU A 72 1.90 17.74 12.38
N ASP A 73 2.74 18.07 11.38
CA ASP A 73 4.07 17.49 11.23
C ASP A 73 4.91 17.68 12.51
N HIS A 74 4.95 18.90 13.01
CA HIS A 74 5.67 19.24 14.24
C HIS A 74 5.10 18.53 15.48
N GLU A 75 3.77 18.52 15.63
CA GLU A 75 3.09 17.84 16.74
C GLU A 75 3.41 16.34 16.78
N ARG A 76 3.41 15.67 15.62
CA ARG A 76 3.68 14.23 15.54
C ARG A 76 5.18 13.89 15.62
N GLU A 77 6.06 14.79 15.25
CA GLU A 77 7.50 14.64 15.51
C GLU A 77 7.82 14.67 17.02
N ILE A 78 7.09 15.47 17.79
CA ILE A 78 7.23 15.54 19.27
C ILE A 78 6.51 14.37 19.94
N THR A 79 5.44 13.85 19.33
CA THR A 79 4.59 12.80 19.87
C THR A 79 4.51 11.63 18.90
N PRO A 80 5.60 10.89 18.68
CA PRO A 80 5.69 9.86 17.65
C PRO A 80 4.80 8.63 17.92
N ASP A 81 4.33 8.45 19.15
CA ASP A 81 3.43 7.38 19.59
C ASP A 81 1.94 7.67 19.36
N TRP A 82 1.59 8.76 18.66
CA TRP A 82 0.22 9.22 18.48
C TRP A 82 -0.74 8.15 17.95
N LEU A 83 -0.23 7.19 17.17
CA LEU A 83 -1.01 6.10 16.56
C LEU A 83 -1.05 4.84 17.43
N HIS A 84 -0.18 4.71 18.44
CA HIS A 84 -0.04 3.52 19.29
C HIS A 84 -0.68 3.67 20.68
N ARG A 85 -1.47 4.71 20.88
CA ARG A 85 -2.13 4.98 22.15
C ARG A 85 -3.32 4.05 22.36
N GLU A 86 -3.63 3.76 23.61
CA GLU A 86 -4.79 2.92 23.99
C GLU A 86 -6.13 3.48 23.52
N GLN A 87 -6.20 4.80 23.27
CA GLN A 87 -7.37 5.50 22.74
C GLN A 87 -7.54 5.34 21.23
N ALA A 88 -6.60 4.69 20.54
CA ALA A 88 -6.68 4.48 19.09
C ALA A 88 -7.74 3.42 18.75
N VAL A 89 -8.96 3.86 18.47
CA VAL A 89 -10.09 3.02 18.04
C VAL A 89 -10.29 3.16 16.54
N GLY A 90 -10.05 2.06 15.80
CA GLY A 90 -10.16 2.02 14.36
C GLY A 90 -11.55 1.61 13.86
N TYR A 91 -12.02 2.24 12.79
CA TYR A 91 -13.19 1.84 12.01
C TYR A 91 -12.80 1.72 10.55
N VAL A 92 -13.13 0.60 9.91
CA VAL A 92 -12.84 0.35 8.50
C VAL A 92 -14.13 0.16 7.71
N CYS A 93 -14.24 0.83 6.57
CA CYS A 93 -15.41 0.69 5.69
C CYS A 93 -15.08 1.14 4.25
N TYR A 94 -15.93 0.70 3.32
CA TYR A 94 -16.05 1.34 2.02
C TYR A 94 -16.93 2.58 2.14
N ALA A 95 -16.52 3.71 1.53
CA ALA A 95 -17.26 4.97 1.61
C ALA A 95 -18.66 4.87 1.00
N ASP A 96 -18.80 4.19 -0.15
CA ASP A 96 -20.07 3.97 -0.85
C ASP A 96 -21.06 3.18 0.01
N ARG A 97 -20.60 2.12 0.67
CA ARG A 97 -21.44 1.23 1.50
C ARG A 97 -21.79 1.86 2.85
N PHE A 98 -20.93 2.71 3.37
CA PHE A 98 -21.13 3.36 4.65
C PHE A 98 -22.02 4.60 4.55
N ALA A 99 -21.79 5.43 3.53
CA ALA A 99 -22.43 6.73 3.43
C ALA A 99 -22.67 7.23 1.98
N GLY A 100 -22.42 6.39 0.97
CA GLY A 100 -22.63 6.69 -0.43
C GLY A 100 -21.49 7.50 -1.06
N THR A 101 -21.04 8.58 -0.42
CA THR A 101 -20.00 9.50 -0.93
C THR A 101 -19.08 9.97 0.18
N LEU A 102 -17.97 10.65 -0.17
CA LEU A 102 -17.07 11.29 0.82
C LEU A 102 -17.82 12.38 1.60
N GLN A 103 -18.72 13.13 0.95
CA GLN A 103 -19.58 14.10 1.64
C GLN A 103 -20.51 13.38 2.64
N GLY A 104 -21.11 12.24 2.25
CA GLY A 104 -21.92 11.44 3.17
C GLY A 104 -21.12 10.92 4.37
N VAL A 105 -19.84 10.56 4.18
CA VAL A 105 -18.94 10.21 5.31
C VAL A 105 -18.77 11.38 6.27
N ARG A 106 -18.60 12.62 5.76
CA ARG A 106 -18.54 13.84 6.60
C ARG A 106 -19.80 14.01 7.45
N GLU A 107 -20.97 13.75 6.88
CA GLU A 107 -22.25 13.82 7.59
C GLU A 107 -22.39 12.75 8.70
N ARG A 108 -21.60 11.65 8.62
CA ARG A 108 -21.54 10.59 9.62
C ARG A 108 -20.50 10.80 10.72
N LEU A 109 -19.74 11.90 10.72
CA LEU A 109 -18.75 12.19 11.77
C LEU A 109 -19.34 12.17 13.20
N PRO A 110 -20.56 12.72 13.48
CA PRO A 110 -21.15 12.60 14.81
C PRO A 110 -21.33 11.16 15.28
N TYR A 111 -21.76 10.27 14.38
CA TYR A 111 -21.90 8.83 14.67
C TYR A 111 -20.55 8.16 14.96
N LEU A 112 -19.52 8.43 14.16
CA LEU A 112 -18.18 7.89 14.40
C LEU A 112 -17.60 8.37 15.73
N ARG A 113 -17.86 9.64 16.09
CA ARG A 113 -17.44 10.21 17.37
C ARG A 113 -18.17 9.57 18.55
N GLU A 114 -19.47 9.31 18.43
CA GLU A 114 -20.26 8.61 19.45
C GLU A 114 -19.74 7.20 19.69
N LEU A 115 -19.26 6.51 18.63
CA LEU A 115 -18.60 5.21 18.74
C LEU A 115 -17.19 5.30 19.36
N GLY A 116 -16.63 6.47 19.58
CA GLY A 116 -15.27 6.66 20.07
C GLY A 116 -14.19 6.42 19.03
N VAL A 117 -14.54 6.48 17.73
CA VAL A 117 -13.57 6.28 16.64
C VAL A 117 -12.58 7.42 16.61
N THR A 118 -11.28 7.09 16.55
CA THR A 118 -10.18 8.04 16.39
C THR A 118 -9.32 7.76 15.15
N TYR A 119 -9.62 6.66 14.43
CA TYR A 119 -8.92 6.23 13.24
C TYR A 119 -9.92 5.66 12.24
N LEU A 120 -10.17 6.37 11.15
CA LEU A 120 -11.05 5.93 10.07
C LEU A 120 -10.22 5.42 8.89
N HIS A 121 -10.37 4.15 8.53
CA HIS A 121 -9.81 3.58 7.32
C HIS A 121 -10.91 3.47 6.25
N LEU A 122 -10.82 4.31 5.23
CA LEU A 122 -11.62 4.18 4.02
C LEU A 122 -10.90 3.26 3.04
N MET A 123 -11.51 2.11 2.74
CA MET A 123 -11.03 1.16 1.74
C MET A 123 -10.98 1.83 0.35
N PRO A 124 -10.37 1.21 -0.67
CA PRO A 124 -9.93 1.93 -1.87
C PRO A 124 -10.94 2.95 -2.38
N LEU A 125 -10.47 4.20 -2.50
CA LEU A 125 -11.30 5.34 -2.91
C LEU A 125 -10.76 6.08 -4.13
N LEU A 126 -9.60 5.68 -4.65
CA LEU A 126 -9.04 6.23 -5.88
C LEU A 126 -9.72 5.65 -7.11
N ALA A 127 -9.65 6.37 -8.23
CA ALA A 127 -10.27 5.94 -9.47
C ALA A 127 -9.74 4.58 -9.92
N ALA A 128 -10.61 3.60 -9.98
CA ALA A 128 -10.31 2.22 -10.32
C ALA A 128 -11.09 1.75 -11.55
N ARG A 129 -10.70 0.60 -12.10
CA ARG A 129 -11.46 0.02 -13.22
C ARG A 129 -12.86 -0.37 -12.76
N ARG A 130 -13.83 -0.29 -13.69
CA ARG A 130 -15.24 -0.52 -13.37
C ARG A 130 -15.58 -1.99 -13.28
N GLU A 131 -15.37 -2.75 -14.36
CA GLU A 131 -15.77 -4.15 -14.45
C GLU A 131 -14.80 -4.99 -15.34
N PRO A 132 -14.41 -6.18 -14.92
CA PRO A 132 -14.54 -6.72 -13.58
C PRO A 132 -13.73 -5.92 -12.56
N ASN A 133 -14.19 -5.84 -11.32
CA ASN A 133 -13.58 -5.03 -10.26
C ASN A 133 -13.33 -5.90 -9.02
N ASP A 134 -12.21 -5.67 -8.35
CA ASP A 134 -11.75 -6.38 -7.16
C ASP A 134 -11.89 -5.57 -5.87
N GLY A 135 -12.82 -4.61 -5.82
CA GLY A 135 -13.03 -3.74 -4.68
C GLY A 135 -12.21 -2.46 -4.70
N GLY A 136 -11.73 -2.05 -5.90
CA GLY A 136 -11.01 -0.78 -6.09
C GLY A 136 -9.49 -0.89 -6.11
N TYR A 137 -8.93 -2.10 -6.00
CA TYR A 137 -7.47 -2.28 -5.99
C TYR A 137 -6.82 -2.26 -7.39
N ALA A 138 -7.60 -2.28 -8.47
CA ALA A 138 -7.08 -2.06 -9.83
C ALA A 138 -7.15 -0.56 -10.18
N VAL A 139 -6.17 0.22 -9.72
CA VAL A 139 -6.13 1.68 -9.83
C VAL A 139 -5.90 2.11 -11.28
N VAL A 140 -6.75 3.02 -11.76
CA VAL A 140 -6.66 3.65 -13.10
C VAL A 140 -5.99 5.02 -13.01
N ASP A 141 -6.17 5.73 -11.90
CA ASP A 141 -5.62 7.07 -11.72
C ASP A 141 -5.44 7.37 -10.22
N TYR A 142 -4.19 7.53 -9.80
CA TYR A 142 -3.85 7.86 -8.41
C TYR A 142 -4.16 9.33 -8.04
N GLY A 143 -4.26 10.22 -9.03
CA GLY A 143 -4.56 11.64 -8.85
C GLY A 143 -6.06 11.95 -8.73
N ARG A 144 -6.93 10.94 -8.76
CA ARG A 144 -8.37 11.12 -8.73
C ARG A 144 -9.05 10.18 -7.74
N VAL A 145 -10.04 10.71 -7.03
CA VAL A 145 -11.03 9.91 -6.32
C VAL A 145 -11.97 9.25 -7.32
N GLU A 146 -12.49 8.06 -7.02
CA GLU A 146 -13.55 7.42 -7.80
C GLU A 146 -14.72 8.39 -7.98
N PRO A 147 -15.13 8.72 -9.22
CA PRO A 147 -16.12 9.77 -9.48
C PRO A 147 -17.46 9.60 -8.74
N ALA A 148 -17.85 8.35 -8.46
CA ALA A 148 -19.05 8.05 -7.71
C ALA A 148 -18.94 8.45 -6.22
N LEU A 149 -17.72 8.56 -5.67
CA LEU A 149 -17.47 8.92 -4.28
C LEU A 149 -17.29 10.42 -4.08
N GLY A 150 -16.80 11.15 -5.09
CA GLY A 150 -16.51 12.57 -5.03
C GLY A 150 -15.24 12.98 -5.75
N THR A 151 -14.59 14.02 -5.27
CA THR A 151 -13.39 14.65 -5.83
C THR A 151 -12.22 14.64 -4.86
N MET A 152 -11.02 15.00 -5.35
CA MET A 152 -9.84 15.22 -4.46
C MET A 152 -10.09 16.37 -3.46
N ASP A 153 -10.90 17.36 -3.80
CA ASP A 153 -11.26 18.43 -2.86
C ASP A 153 -12.21 17.94 -1.77
N ASP A 154 -13.13 17.01 -2.08
CA ASP A 154 -13.95 16.33 -1.07
C ASP A 154 -13.10 15.50 -0.13
N LEU A 155 -12.04 14.82 -0.63
CA LEU A 155 -11.09 14.09 0.19
C LEU A 155 -10.31 15.03 1.14
N ARG A 156 -9.82 16.17 0.64
CA ARG A 156 -9.15 17.19 1.46
C ARG A 156 -10.08 17.74 2.55
N ALA A 157 -11.33 18.03 2.18
CA ALA A 157 -12.33 18.53 3.12
C ALA A 157 -12.65 17.49 4.20
N LEU A 158 -12.81 16.21 3.82
CA LEU A 158 -13.01 15.10 4.76
C LEU A 158 -11.82 14.94 5.72
N ALA A 159 -10.59 14.95 5.19
CA ALA A 159 -9.38 14.85 6.02
C ALA A 159 -9.27 16.00 7.04
N ALA A 160 -9.61 17.23 6.63
CA ALA A 160 -9.63 18.39 7.51
C ALA A 160 -10.70 18.26 8.60
N ASP A 161 -11.90 17.83 8.26
CA ASP A 161 -13.01 17.66 9.21
C ASP A 161 -12.72 16.52 10.21
N LEU A 162 -12.19 15.38 9.74
CA LEU A 162 -11.77 14.29 10.62
C LEU A 162 -10.74 14.78 11.64
N ARG A 163 -9.72 15.50 11.18
CA ARG A 163 -8.67 16.07 12.04
C ARG A 163 -9.23 17.06 13.07
N ALA A 164 -10.17 17.92 12.67
CA ALA A 164 -10.83 18.84 13.59
C ALA A 164 -11.62 18.11 14.70
N HIS A 165 -11.99 16.86 14.47
CA HIS A 165 -12.67 15.98 15.44
C HIS A 165 -11.72 14.99 16.14
N GLY A 166 -10.41 15.12 15.98
CA GLY A 166 -9.42 14.25 16.61
C GLY A 166 -9.35 12.85 15.98
N MET A 167 -9.80 12.70 14.72
CA MET A 167 -9.77 11.44 13.97
C MET A 167 -8.70 11.49 12.89
N ALA A 168 -7.93 10.41 12.73
CA ALA A 168 -6.99 10.22 11.65
C ALA A 168 -7.65 9.50 10.47
N LEU A 169 -7.29 9.89 9.24
CA LEU A 169 -7.73 9.26 8.01
C LEU A 169 -6.67 8.31 7.45
N CYS A 170 -7.05 7.06 7.22
CA CYS A 170 -6.25 6.08 6.49
C CYS A 170 -6.86 5.82 5.12
N VAL A 171 -6.01 5.75 4.08
CA VAL A 171 -6.39 5.36 2.73
C VAL A 171 -5.44 4.32 2.16
N ASP A 172 -5.93 3.50 1.23
CA ASP A 172 -5.12 2.50 0.53
C ASP A 172 -4.27 3.13 -0.57
N VAL A 173 -3.04 2.65 -0.70
CA VAL A 173 -2.13 2.93 -1.81
C VAL A 173 -1.66 1.61 -2.39
N VAL A 174 -2.08 1.32 -3.62
CA VAL A 174 -1.68 0.10 -4.32
C VAL A 174 -0.31 0.32 -4.93
N LEU A 175 0.71 -0.35 -4.38
CA LEU A 175 2.10 -0.18 -4.82
C LEU A 175 2.54 -1.24 -5.83
N ASN A 176 1.98 -2.47 -5.75
CA ASN A 176 2.49 -3.59 -6.53
C ASN A 176 2.09 -3.54 -8.00
N HIS A 177 0.94 -2.97 -8.33
CA HIS A 177 0.37 -3.05 -9.68
C HIS A 177 -0.51 -1.85 -9.99
N THR A 178 -0.82 -1.67 -11.28
CA THR A 178 -1.89 -0.78 -11.74
C THR A 178 -2.92 -1.55 -12.56
N ALA A 179 -4.08 -0.95 -12.78
CA ALA A 179 -5.01 -1.47 -13.78
C ALA A 179 -4.40 -1.37 -15.19
N ARG A 180 -4.79 -2.28 -16.09
CA ARG A 180 -4.46 -2.17 -17.53
C ARG A 180 -4.92 -0.84 -18.14
N GLU A 181 -5.96 -0.22 -17.60
CA GLU A 181 -6.50 1.06 -18.03
C GLU A 181 -5.72 2.27 -17.50
N HIS A 182 -4.74 2.07 -16.61
CA HIS A 182 -3.89 3.15 -16.11
C HIS A 182 -3.11 3.83 -17.24
N ALA A 183 -2.91 5.15 -17.14
CA ALA A 183 -2.25 5.93 -18.17
C ALA A 183 -0.87 5.37 -18.57
N TRP A 184 -0.11 4.82 -17.64
CA TRP A 184 1.19 4.20 -17.93
C TRP A 184 1.04 2.93 -18.77
N ALA A 185 0.06 2.07 -18.47
CA ALA A 185 -0.21 0.85 -19.22
C ALA A 185 -0.77 1.18 -20.61
N GLN A 186 -1.60 2.21 -20.73
CA GLN A 186 -2.13 2.67 -22.02
C GLN A 186 -1.02 3.27 -22.90
N ALA A 187 -0.08 4.01 -22.33
CA ALA A 187 1.09 4.50 -23.06
C ALA A 187 1.99 3.34 -23.54
N ALA A 188 2.22 2.33 -22.69
CA ALA A 188 2.94 1.12 -23.07
C ALA A 188 2.25 0.39 -24.24
N LEU A 189 0.91 0.24 -24.19
CA LEU A 189 0.11 -0.32 -25.30
C LEU A 189 0.20 0.52 -26.57
N GLY A 190 0.36 1.84 -26.43
CA GLY A 190 0.59 2.78 -27.54
C GLY A 190 2.01 2.79 -28.10
N GLY A 191 2.91 1.93 -27.57
CA GLY A 191 4.29 1.79 -28.08
C GLY A 191 5.33 2.62 -27.32
N ASP A 192 5.01 3.24 -26.19
CA ASP A 192 5.98 3.93 -25.33
C ASP A 192 6.85 2.90 -24.59
N ALA A 193 8.09 2.74 -25.06
CA ALA A 193 9.05 1.82 -24.47
C ALA A 193 9.45 2.19 -23.03
N GLY A 194 9.46 3.49 -22.68
CA GLY A 194 9.72 3.97 -21.33
C GLY A 194 8.62 3.51 -20.38
N LYS A 195 7.36 3.62 -20.77
CA LYS A 195 6.23 3.17 -19.98
C LYS A 195 6.06 1.64 -19.99
N LEU A 196 6.45 0.96 -21.07
CA LEU A 196 6.53 -0.50 -21.06
C LEU A 196 7.52 -1.00 -19.97
N ALA A 197 8.65 -0.31 -19.79
CA ALA A 197 9.64 -0.63 -18.75
C ALA A 197 9.14 -0.35 -17.31
N TYR A 198 7.95 0.18 -17.10
CA TYR A 198 7.31 0.25 -15.80
C TYR A 198 6.74 -1.08 -15.33
N TYR A 199 6.49 -2.00 -16.26
CA TYR A 199 5.85 -3.28 -16.02
C TYR A 199 6.79 -4.45 -16.23
N ARG A 200 6.64 -5.49 -15.42
CA ARG A 200 7.40 -6.72 -15.58
C ARG A 200 6.84 -7.50 -16.76
N THR A 201 7.54 -7.52 -17.91
CA THR A 201 7.07 -8.14 -19.15
C THR A 201 8.12 -9.02 -19.80
N PHE A 202 7.67 -10.06 -20.56
CA PHE A 202 8.53 -11.06 -21.19
C PHE A 202 8.11 -11.31 -22.62
N PRO A 203 9.07 -11.52 -23.56
CA PRO A 203 8.74 -11.77 -24.96
C PRO A 203 8.19 -13.18 -25.20
N ASP A 204 8.52 -14.14 -24.34
CA ASP A 204 8.14 -15.53 -24.43
C ASP A 204 7.86 -16.12 -23.03
N ARG A 205 7.69 -17.45 -22.95
CA ARG A 205 7.39 -18.17 -21.70
C ARG A 205 8.62 -18.71 -20.97
N ILE A 206 9.84 -18.50 -21.47
CA ILE A 206 11.05 -19.11 -20.89
C ILE A 206 11.23 -18.66 -19.42
N GLU A 207 11.33 -17.36 -19.19
CA GLU A 207 11.44 -16.82 -17.83
C GLU A 207 10.15 -16.96 -17.02
N PRO A 208 8.94 -16.67 -17.56
CA PRO A 208 7.68 -16.92 -16.85
C PRO A 208 7.55 -18.35 -16.33
N ASP A 209 7.87 -19.37 -17.15
CA ASP A 209 7.79 -20.79 -16.74
C ASP A 209 8.83 -21.13 -15.65
N GLU A 210 9.97 -20.46 -15.64
CA GLU A 210 10.97 -20.60 -14.57
C GLU A 210 10.48 -19.99 -13.25
N TYR A 211 9.86 -18.81 -13.30
CA TYR A 211 9.23 -18.19 -12.13
C TYR A 211 8.07 -19.05 -11.57
N GLU A 212 7.18 -19.55 -12.42
CA GLU A 212 6.02 -20.33 -11.99
C GLU A 212 6.36 -21.63 -11.26
N ARG A 213 7.60 -22.14 -11.39
CA ARG A 213 8.06 -23.30 -10.59
C ARG A 213 8.06 -23.03 -9.08
N THR A 214 8.15 -21.78 -8.66
CA THR A 214 8.30 -21.41 -7.25
C THR A 214 7.28 -20.39 -6.78
N LEU A 215 6.51 -19.77 -7.69
CA LEU A 215 5.48 -18.81 -7.34
C LEU A 215 4.25 -19.52 -6.76
N PRO A 216 3.69 -19.04 -5.64
CA PRO A 216 2.38 -19.45 -5.19
C PRO A 216 1.30 -18.75 -6.03
N GLU A 217 0.24 -19.44 -6.37
CA GLU A 217 -0.95 -18.82 -6.94
C GLU A 217 -1.76 -18.15 -5.83
N VAL A 218 -2.07 -16.87 -5.99
CA VAL A 218 -2.82 -16.09 -4.99
C VAL A 218 -4.31 -16.35 -5.10
N PHE A 219 -4.86 -16.40 -6.32
CA PHE A 219 -6.27 -16.66 -6.60
C PHE A 219 -6.45 -17.81 -7.60
N PRO A 220 -6.08 -19.05 -7.27
CA PRO A 220 -6.05 -20.17 -8.24
C PRO A 220 -7.40 -20.46 -8.89
N ASP A 221 -8.52 -20.23 -8.17
CA ASP A 221 -9.86 -20.48 -8.68
C ASP A 221 -10.42 -19.36 -9.59
N ILE A 222 -9.85 -18.16 -9.52
CA ILE A 222 -10.36 -16.94 -10.22
C ILE A 222 -9.41 -16.50 -11.33
N SER A 223 -8.12 -16.50 -11.03
CA SER A 223 -7.04 -16.03 -11.93
C SER A 223 -5.85 -16.98 -11.79
N PRO A 224 -5.90 -18.16 -12.43
CA PRO A 224 -4.79 -19.12 -12.37
C PRO A 224 -3.57 -18.61 -13.13
N GLY A 225 -2.37 -18.91 -12.60
CA GLY A 225 -1.10 -18.45 -13.12
C GLY A 225 -0.76 -17.02 -12.71
N SER A 226 0.47 -16.60 -13.01
CA SER A 226 0.99 -15.28 -12.64
C SER A 226 1.36 -14.43 -13.86
N PHE A 227 1.02 -14.88 -15.07
CA PHE A 227 1.38 -14.18 -16.32
C PHE A 227 0.23 -14.19 -17.31
N THR A 228 -0.07 -13.04 -17.88
CA THR A 228 -1.11 -12.85 -18.89
C THR A 228 -0.50 -12.47 -20.23
N TRP A 229 -0.89 -13.18 -21.29
CA TRP A 229 -0.51 -12.79 -22.67
C TRP A 229 -1.29 -11.55 -23.10
N VAL A 230 -0.57 -10.53 -23.55
CA VAL A 230 -1.15 -9.29 -24.07
C VAL A 230 -0.84 -9.20 -25.56
N PRO A 231 -1.81 -9.52 -26.44
CA PRO A 231 -1.60 -9.58 -27.88
C PRO A 231 -1.08 -8.27 -28.48
N GLU A 232 -1.56 -7.13 -27.98
CA GLU A 232 -1.18 -5.81 -28.47
C GLU A 232 0.31 -5.50 -28.24
N LEU A 233 0.90 -6.07 -27.19
CA LEU A 233 2.31 -5.95 -26.87
C LEU A 233 3.15 -7.09 -27.47
N ALA A 234 2.50 -8.18 -27.91
CA ALA A 234 3.14 -9.46 -28.20
C ALA A 234 4.07 -9.92 -27.05
N ARG A 235 3.61 -9.76 -25.80
CA ARG A 235 4.38 -10.07 -24.58
C ARG A 235 3.51 -10.70 -23.50
N TRP A 236 4.15 -11.45 -22.63
CA TRP A 236 3.59 -11.86 -21.34
C TRP A 236 3.82 -10.77 -20.33
N VAL A 237 2.78 -10.38 -19.61
CA VAL A 237 2.84 -9.39 -18.52
C VAL A 237 2.67 -10.13 -17.21
N TRP A 238 3.47 -9.77 -16.20
CA TRP A 238 3.27 -10.29 -14.85
C TRP A 238 1.98 -9.76 -14.24
N THR A 239 1.15 -10.67 -13.75
CA THR A 239 -0.17 -10.39 -13.17
C THR A 239 -0.37 -11.24 -11.92
N THR A 240 0.18 -10.79 -10.79
CA THR A 240 0.14 -11.56 -9.52
C THR A 240 -1.28 -11.88 -9.06
N PHE A 241 -2.24 -10.98 -9.29
CA PHE A 241 -3.60 -11.09 -8.76
C PHE A 241 -4.62 -11.37 -9.86
N ASN A 242 -4.91 -10.40 -10.72
CA ASN A 242 -5.86 -10.54 -11.81
C ASN A 242 -5.22 -10.17 -13.14
N ALA A 243 -5.67 -10.74 -14.24
CA ALA A 243 -5.15 -10.50 -15.58
C ALA A 243 -5.17 -9.01 -16.01
N TYR A 244 -5.99 -8.21 -15.38
CA TYR A 244 -6.09 -6.76 -15.61
C TYR A 244 -5.25 -5.92 -14.63
N GLN A 245 -4.56 -6.53 -13.66
CA GLN A 245 -3.65 -5.90 -12.71
C GLN A 245 -2.21 -6.20 -13.13
N TRP A 246 -1.54 -5.22 -13.74
CA TRP A 246 -0.19 -5.38 -14.27
C TRP A 246 0.84 -5.00 -13.22
N ASP A 247 1.69 -5.95 -12.85
CA ASP A 247 2.71 -5.75 -11.82
C ASP A 247 3.79 -4.78 -12.29
N LEU A 248 4.08 -3.81 -11.42
CA LEU A 248 5.15 -2.84 -11.60
C LEU A 248 6.53 -3.48 -11.41
N ASP A 249 7.51 -3.01 -12.17
CA ASP A 249 8.88 -3.47 -12.09
C ASP A 249 9.74 -2.52 -11.25
N TYR A 250 9.85 -2.82 -9.96
CA TYR A 250 10.67 -2.04 -9.02
C TYR A 250 12.19 -2.22 -9.22
N THR A 251 12.66 -3.00 -10.18
CA THR A 251 14.05 -2.92 -10.61
C THR A 251 14.34 -1.65 -11.40
N ASN A 252 13.29 -0.96 -11.85
CA ASN A 252 13.37 0.33 -12.53
C ASN A 252 13.26 1.49 -11.51
N PRO A 253 14.33 2.30 -11.31
CA PRO A 253 14.30 3.42 -10.35
C PRO A 253 13.25 4.49 -10.68
N GLU A 254 12.80 4.59 -11.94
CA GLU A 254 11.73 5.50 -12.32
C GLU A 254 10.38 5.09 -11.74
N VAL A 255 10.11 3.77 -11.62
CA VAL A 255 8.90 3.24 -10.98
C VAL A 255 8.88 3.59 -9.50
N PHE A 256 10.01 3.38 -8.80
CA PHE A 256 10.13 3.79 -7.40
C PHE A 256 9.80 5.28 -7.21
N ARG A 257 10.43 6.16 -8.02
CA ARG A 257 10.19 7.60 -7.96
C ARG A 257 8.72 7.94 -8.24
N ALA A 258 8.13 7.38 -9.28
CA ALA A 258 6.75 7.66 -9.64
C ALA A 258 5.77 7.28 -8.52
N MET A 259 5.96 6.12 -7.88
CA MET A 259 5.12 5.71 -6.77
C MET A 259 5.40 6.51 -5.48
N ALA A 260 6.64 6.93 -5.26
CA ALA A 260 6.98 7.85 -4.17
C ALA A 260 6.27 9.21 -4.34
N GLU A 261 6.21 9.76 -5.56
CA GLU A 261 5.46 10.99 -5.87
C GLU A 261 3.95 10.81 -5.62
N VAL A 262 3.35 9.68 -6.02
CA VAL A 262 1.95 9.35 -5.68
C VAL A 262 1.71 9.41 -4.16
N MET A 263 2.62 8.87 -3.36
CA MET A 263 2.48 8.90 -1.89
C MET A 263 2.62 10.33 -1.34
N LEU A 264 3.51 11.14 -1.90
CA LEU A 264 3.68 12.55 -1.53
C LEU A 264 2.43 13.37 -1.87
N ASP A 265 1.84 13.16 -3.05
CA ASP A 265 0.62 13.83 -3.48
C ASP A 265 -0.57 13.48 -2.58
N LEU A 266 -0.72 12.21 -2.21
CA LEU A 266 -1.74 11.79 -1.25
C LEU A 266 -1.51 12.42 0.14
N ALA A 267 -0.26 12.53 0.58
CA ALA A 267 0.07 13.20 1.84
C ALA A 267 -0.31 14.69 1.84
N LEU A 268 -0.28 15.37 0.68
CA LEU A 268 -0.74 16.76 0.54
C LEU A 268 -2.25 16.90 0.68
N THR A 269 -3.03 15.84 0.50
CA THR A 269 -4.48 15.89 0.73
C THR A 269 -4.85 15.93 2.21
N GLY A 270 -3.89 15.69 3.10
CA GLY A 270 -4.10 15.64 4.55
C GLY A 270 -4.46 14.26 5.08
N VAL A 271 -4.26 13.21 4.29
CA VAL A 271 -4.31 11.81 4.76
C VAL A 271 -3.23 11.59 5.81
N ASP A 272 -3.59 10.88 6.87
CA ASP A 272 -2.73 10.66 8.05
C ASP A 272 -1.96 9.33 7.99
N VAL A 273 -2.58 8.31 7.39
CA VAL A 273 -2.00 6.96 7.27
C VAL A 273 -2.18 6.44 5.84
N LEU A 274 -1.10 5.99 5.24
CA LEU A 274 -1.13 5.27 3.97
C LEU A 274 -1.08 3.77 4.26
N ARG A 275 -2.14 3.05 3.90
CA ARG A 275 -2.13 1.59 3.93
C ARG A 275 -1.51 1.10 2.63
N LEU A 276 -0.33 0.53 2.73
CA LEU A 276 0.47 0.05 1.61
C LEU A 276 0.00 -1.35 1.22
N ASP A 277 -0.67 -1.44 0.09
CA ASP A 277 -1.24 -2.67 -0.43
C ASP A 277 -0.18 -3.59 -1.00
N ALA A 278 -0.31 -4.90 -0.71
CA ALA A 278 0.46 -5.99 -1.31
C ALA A 278 1.99 -5.82 -1.27
N VAL A 279 2.53 -5.17 -0.22
CA VAL A 279 3.97 -4.87 -0.13
C VAL A 279 4.90 -6.09 -0.24
N PRO A 280 4.54 -7.32 0.19
CA PRO A 280 5.42 -8.47 0.02
C PRO A 280 5.81 -8.79 -1.42
N PHE A 281 5.02 -8.35 -2.38
CA PHE A 281 5.15 -8.69 -3.79
C PHE A 281 5.95 -7.67 -4.62
N LEU A 282 6.45 -6.58 -4.03
CA LEU A 282 7.10 -5.48 -4.78
C LEU A 282 8.36 -5.91 -5.56
N TRP A 283 9.09 -6.92 -5.08
CA TRP A 283 10.33 -7.36 -5.72
C TRP A 283 10.24 -8.81 -6.21
N LYS A 284 10.57 -9.03 -7.50
CA LYS A 284 10.50 -10.32 -8.16
C LYS A 284 11.90 -10.92 -8.33
N ARG A 285 12.09 -12.18 -7.92
CA ARG A 285 13.36 -12.89 -8.03
C ARG A 285 13.16 -14.34 -8.47
N ILE A 286 13.83 -14.74 -9.56
CA ILE A 286 13.83 -16.14 -10.05
C ILE A 286 14.31 -17.09 -8.93
N GLY A 287 13.70 -18.28 -8.89
CA GLY A 287 14.03 -19.31 -7.93
C GLY A 287 13.54 -19.07 -6.51
N THR A 288 12.72 -18.02 -6.31
CA THR A 288 12.05 -17.71 -5.04
C THR A 288 10.54 -17.64 -5.24
N ASN A 289 9.79 -17.52 -4.15
CA ASN A 289 8.35 -17.25 -4.23
C ASN A 289 8.02 -15.79 -4.59
N SER A 290 9.01 -14.94 -4.86
CA SER A 290 8.89 -13.50 -5.13
C SER A 290 8.05 -12.75 -4.08
N GLN A 291 8.12 -13.18 -2.83
CA GLN A 291 7.54 -12.51 -1.67
C GLN A 291 8.60 -12.28 -0.60
N ASN A 292 8.46 -11.21 0.17
CA ASN A 292 9.36 -10.87 1.30
C ASN A 292 10.85 -10.82 0.92
N GLN A 293 11.15 -10.42 -0.30
CA GLN A 293 12.55 -10.31 -0.71
C GLN A 293 13.24 -9.17 0.09
N PRO A 294 14.53 -9.27 0.38
CA PRO A 294 15.26 -8.22 1.12
C PRO A 294 15.12 -6.81 0.53
N GLU A 295 14.96 -6.72 -0.78
CA GLU A 295 14.78 -5.48 -1.51
C GLU A 295 13.43 -4.80 -1.19
N VAL A 296 12.40 -5.56 -0.84
CA VAL A 296 11.12 -4.99 -0.37
C VAL A 296 11.35 -4.14 0.87
N HIS A 297 12.14 -4.62 1.82
CA HIS A 297 12.47 -3.87 3.04
C HIS A 297 13.30 -2.63 2.73
N GLN A 298 14.24 -2.71 1.77
CA GLN A 298 15.00 -1.53 1.32
C GLN A 298 14.10 -0.47 0.68
N LEU A 299 13.12 -0.88 -0.15
CA LEU A 299 12.12 0.04 -0.71
C LEU A 299 11.31 0.70 0.40
N LEU A 300 10.82 -0.06 1.38
CA LEU A 300 10.03 0.47 2.50
C LEU A 300 10.84 1.42 3.38
N GLN A 301 12.11 1.11 3.66
CA GLN A 301 13.03 1.99 4.39
C GLN A 301 13.20 3.33 3.67
N ALA A 302 13.42 3.31 2.35
CA ALA A 302 13.55 4.53 1.56
C ALA A 302 12.24 5.35 1.54
N LEU A 303 11.10 4.71 1.33
CA LEU A 303 9.77 5.37 1.37
C LEU A 303 9.50 5.97 2.76
N ARG A 304 9.86 5.27 3.83
CA ARG A 304 9.68 5.78 5.20
C ARG A 304 10.58 6.98 5.48
N ALA A 305 11.84 6.93 5.04
CA ALA A 305 12.76 8.06 5.16
C ALA A 305 12.27 9.28 4.35
N MET A 306 11.79 9.06 3.12
CA MET A 306 11.13 10.09 2.30
C MET A 306 9.99 10.78 3.07
N ALA A 307 9.06 9.98 3.64
CA ALA A 307 7.95 10.53 4.39
C ALA A 307 8.42 11.32 5.61
N ARG A 308 9.39 10.81 6.38
CA ARG A 308 9.98 11.53 7.53
C ARG A 308 10.62 12.85 7.17
N ILE A 309 11.13 12.99 5.95
CA ILE A 309 11.73 14.24 5.47
C ILE A 309 10.65 15.21 5.00
N ALA A 310 9.74 14.77 4.12
CA ALA A 310 8.82 15.65 3.40
C ALA A 310 7.46 15.82 4.10
N THR A 311 6.96 14.77 4.75
CA THR A 311 5.61 14.69 5.31
C THR A 311 5.59 13.90 6.64
N PRO A 312 6.34 14.36 7.67
CA PRO A 312 6.65 13.55 8.86
C PRO A 312 5.43 13.11 9.68
N ALA A 313 4.30 13.80 9.53
CA ALA A 313 3.05 13.40 10.17
C ALA A 313 2.41 12.13 9.60
N VAL A 314 2.82 11.70 8.39
CA VAL A 314 2.21 10.55 7.71
C VAL A 314 2.82 9.25 8.22
N ALA A 315 1.96 8.31 8.60
CA ALA A 315 2.34 6.96 9.00
C ALA A 315 2.04 5.92 7.91
N PHE A 316 2.71 4.78 7.96
CA PHE A 316 2.53 3.67 7.03
C PHE A 316 1.95 2.45 7.74
N LYS A 317 0.98 1.81 7.11
CA LYS A 317 0.41 0.53 7.54
C LYS A 317 0.63 -0.52 6.46
N ALA A 318 1.47 -1.52 6.73
CA ALA A 318 1.75 -2.59 5.79
C ALA A 318 0.59 -3.58 5.68
N GLU A 319 0.16 -3.87 4.45
CA GLU A 319 -0.52 -5.13 4.19
C GLU A 319 0.52 -6.18 3.80
N ALA A 320 0.87 -7.01 4.78
CA ALA A 320 1.78 -8.12 4.62
C ALA A 320 1.10 -9.38 5.14
N ILE A 321 0.45 -10.12 4.24
CA ILE A 321 -0.17 -11.42 4.55
C ILE A 321 0.93 -12.48 4.42
N VAL A 322 1.72 -12.61 5.46
CA VAL A 322 2.91 -13.44 5.52
C VAL A 322 2.89 -14.30 6.78
N ALA A 323 3.84 -15.23 6.93
CA ALA A 323 4.00 -15.99 8.15
C ALA A 323 4.25 -15.04 9.34
N PRO A 324 3.73 -15.35 10.55
CA PRO A 324 3.81 -14.44 11.72
C PRO A 324 5.25 -14.00 12.04
N GLU A 325 6.22 -14.88 11.83
CA GLU A 325 7.64 -14.63 12.09
C GLU A 325 8.23 -13.59 11.12
N GLN A 326 7.67 -13.47 9.93
CA GLN A 326 8.07 -12.53 8.90
C GLN A 326 7.39 -11.16 9.05
N LEU A 327 6.23 -11.12 9.72
CA LEU A 327 5.43 -9.90 9.84
C LEU A 327 6.18 -8.77 10.55
N VAL A 328 6.93 -9.10 11.59
CA VAL A 328 7.69 -8.12 12.39
C VAL A 328 8.74 -7.38 11.56
N ALA A 329 9.26 -8.02 10.51
CA ALA A 329 10.24 -7.39 9.62
C ALA A 329 9.67 -6.13 8.92
N TYR A 330 8.35 -6.05 8.69
CA TYR A 330 7.70 -4.88 8.10
C TYR A 330 7.61 -3.66 9.02
N LEU A 331 7.92 -3.83 10.29
CA LEU A 331 8.11 -2.71 11.24
C LEU A 331 9.59 -2.26 11.28
N GLY A 332 10.45 -3.00 10.59
CA GLY A 332 11.90 -2.84 10.64
C GLY A 332 12.54 -3.69 11.72
N THR A 333 13.77 -4.14 11.48
CA THR A 333 14.54 -4.98 12.41
C THR A 333 15.97 -4.48 12.57
N GLY A 334 16.58 -4.76 13.73
CA GLY A 334 17.96 -4.40 14.04
C GLY A 334 18.19 -2.88 13.95
N ARG A 335 19.14 -2.44 13.13
CA ARG A 335 19.41 -1.01 12.92
C ARG A 335 18.28 -0.24 12.21
N HIS A 336 17.32 -0.97 11.64
CA HIS A 336 16.16 -0.44 10.92
C HIS A 336 14.88 -0.54 11.73
N GLU A 337 14.94 -0.90 13.01
CA GLU A 337 13.77 -0.96 13.90
C GLU A 337 13.01 0.37 13.87
N GLY A 338 11.68 0.29 13.64
CA GLY A 338 10.81 1.45 13.49
C GLY A 338 11.07 2.31 12.24
N LYS A 339 11.80 1.80 11.22
CA LYS A 339 12.17 2.57 10.02
C LYS A 339 11.55 2.04 8.72
N GLU A 340 10.50 1.24 8.82
CA GLU A 340 9.72 0.76 7.68
C GLU A 340 8.27 1.19 7.83
N CYS A 341 7.38 0.33 8.30
CA CYS A 341 6.00 0.71 8.56
C CYS A 341 5.76 0.93 10.06
N ASP A 342 4.75 1.75 10.37
CA ASP A 342 4.36 2.04 11.77
C ASP A 342 3.38 0.98 12.29
N LEU A 343 2.59 0.37 11.39
CA LEU A 343 1.60 -0.66 11.69
C LEU A 343 1.68 -1.81 10.68
N ALA A 344 1.25 -2.99 11.12
CA ALA A 344 0.99 -4.14 10.26
C ALA A 344 -0.23 -4.92 10.77
N TYR A 345 -0.89 -5.68 9.89
CA TYR A 345 -2.06 -6.48 10.26
C TYR A 345 -1.65 -7.73 11.03
N ASN A 346 -2.25 -7.93 12.21
CA ASN A 346 -2.07 -9.16 12.99
C ASN A 346 -3.10 -10.23 12.56
N ASN A 347 -2.78 -10.98 11.51
CA ASN A 347 -3.67 -11.99 10.95
C ASN A 347 -3.94 -13.16 11.92
N VAL A 348 -2.98 -13.48 12.80
CA VAL A 348 -3.15 -14.52 13.82
C VAL A 348 -4.20 -14.09 14.84
N LEU A 349 -4.10 -12.87 15.36
CA LEU A 349 -5.09 -12.34 16.29
C LEU A 349 -6.49 -12.28 15.64
N MET A 350 -6.57 -11.86 14.39
CA MET A 350 -7.82 -11.84 13.63
C MET A 350 -8.43 -13.25 13.55
N ALA A 351 -7.66 -14.25 13.14
CA ALA A 351 -8.13 -15.63 13.06
C ALA A 351 -8.59 -16.17 14.43
N LEU A 352 -7.88 -15.86 15.52
CA LEU A 352 -8.24 -16.25 16.87
C LEU A 352 -9.53 -15.56 17.34
N LEU A 353 -9.70 -14.28 17.07
CA LEU A 353 -10.91 -13.53 17.41
C LEU A 353 -12.14 -14.11 16.71
N TRP A 354 -12.05 -14.48 15.43
CA TRP A 354 -13.16 -15.08 14.70
C TRP A 354 -13.43 -16.55 15.06
N SER A 355 -12.40 -17.34 15.38
CA SER A 355 -12.55 -18.75 15.75
C SER A 355 -13.14 -18.94 17.14
N THR A 356 -12.81 -18.08 18.10
CA THR A 356 -13.26 -18.20 19.49
C THR A 356 -14.78 -18.14 19.69
N PRO A 357 -15.53 -17.19 19.08
CA PRO A 357 -16.99 -17.19 19.14
C PRO A 357 -17.61 -18.42 18.46
N SER A 358 -17.06 -18.85 17.33
CA SER A 358 -17.54 -20.04 16.62
C SER A 358 -17.32 -21.31 17.41
N ALA A 359 -16.18 -21.49 18.08
CA ALA A 359 -15.90 -22.62 18.93
C ALA A 359 -16.84 -22.64 20.15
N ARG A 360 -17.11 -21.50 20.79
CA ARG A 360 -18.05 -21.41 21.91
C ARG A 360 -19.50 -21.72 21.50
N CYS A 361 -19.90 -21.37 20.28
CA CYS A 361 -21.22 -21.73 19.76
C CYS A 361 -21.34 -23.24 19.51
N CYS A 362 -20.25 -23.92 19.15
CA CYS A 362 -20.25 -25.38 18.90
C CYS A 362 -20.04 -26.23 20.16
N THR A 363 -19.42 -25.69 21.24
CA THR A 363 -19.11 -26.41 22.46
C THR A 363 -20.13 -26.20 23.60
N ARG A 364 -20.99 -25.19 23.52
CA ARG A 364 -22.18 -25.06 24.39
C ARG A 364 -23.29 -25.95 23.82
N ASP A 365 -23.08 -27.22 23.95
CA ASP A 365 -23.86 -28.20 24.61
C ASP A 365 -25.41 -28.15 24.53
N ARG A 366 -25.96 -29.27 24.01
CA ARG A 366 -27.23 -29.93 24.37
C ARG A 366 -28.49 -29.09 24.63
N THR A 367 -28.46 -27.78 24.58
CA THR A 367 -29.67 -26.95 24.50
C THR A 367 -29.88 -26.48 23.05
N PRO A 368 -31.08 -26.66 22.48
CA PRO A 368 -31.37 -26.21 21.11
C PRO A 368 -31.15 -24.71 21.01
N CYS A 369 -30.48 -24.29 19.92
CA CYS A 369 -30.34 -22.88 19.57
C CYS A 369 -31.73 -22.23 19.59
N PRO A 370 -31.95 -21.12 20.33
CA PRO A 370 -33.29 -20.50 20.47
C PRO A 370 -33.86 -19.96 19.15
N ARG A 371 -33.14 -20.04 18.07
CA ARG A 371 -33.59 -19.60 16.73
C ARG A 371 -33.48 -20.74 15.73
N GLY A 372 -34.21 -21.79 15.87
CA GLY A 372 -34.58 -22.88 14.96
C GLY A 372 -33.94 -23.02 13.56
N GLY A 373 -32.71 -22.55 13.31
CA GLY A 373 -31.99 -22.65 12.06
C GLY A 373 -30.74 -23.51 12.16
N PRO A 374 -30.30 -24.20 11.09
CA PRO A 374 -29.08 -25.01 11.10
C PRO A 374 -27.85 -24.13 11.21
N CYS A 375 -26.94 -24.48 12.12
CA CYS A 375 -25.62 -23.85 12.21
C CYS A 375 -24.90 -23.91 10.85
N PRO A 376 -24.40 -22.78 10.29
CA PRO A 376 -23.63 -22.80 9.06
C PRO A 376 -22.23 -23.38 9.36
N GLY A 377 -22.04 -24.66 9.09
CA GLY A 377 -20.73 -25.29 9.33
C GLY A 377 -20.66 -26.81 9.16
N ARG A 378 -21.76 -27.50 8.92
CA ARG A 378 -21.74 -28.91 8.56
C ARG A 378 -22.10 -29.12 7.09
N ARG A 379 -21.12 -29.03 6.20
CA ARG A 379 -21.22 -29.76 4.94
C ARG A 379 -21.12 -31.25 5.28
N ARG A 380 -22.29 -31.98 5.21
CA ARG A 380 -22.28 -33.42 5.26
C ARG A 380 -21.53 -33.93 4.02
N ALA A 381 -20.43 -34.65 4.23
CA ALA A 381 -19.89 -35.53 3.21
C ALA A 381 -20.99 -36.48 2.76
N ALA A 382 -21.45 -36.33 1.53
CA ALA A 382 -22.41 -37.24 0.91
C ALA A 382 -21.73 -38.61 0.74
N ARG A 383 -22.07 -39.56 1.59
CA ARG A 383 -21.74 -40.97 1.35
C ARG A 383 -22.55 -41.42 0.13
N GLY A 384 -21.87 -41.64 -0.99
CA GLY A 384 -22.42 -42.25 -2.16
C GLY A 384 -22.98 -43.65 -1.82
N ARG A 385 -24.27 -43.81 -1.88
CA ARG A 385 -24.93 -45.14 -1.95
C ARG A 385 -24.77 -45.62 -3.40
N ARG A 386 -24.02 -46.68 -3.59
CA ARG A 386 -24.06 -47.49 -4.81
C ARG A 386 -25.44 -48.22 -4.82
N SER A 387 -26.23 -47.99 -5.83
CA SER A 387 -27.36 -48.82 -6.17
C SER A 387 -26.88 -50.00 -7.03
N PRO A 388 -27.41 -51.25 -6.83
CA PRO A 388 -27.11 -52.35 -7.74
C PRO A 388 -28.00 -52.21 -9.00
N ARG A 389 -27.43 -52.53 -10.12
CA ARG A 389 -28.16 -52.75 -11.38
C ARG A 389 -28.67 -54.21 -11.42
N PRO A 390 -29.82 -54.45 -12.09
CA PRO A 390 -30.16 -55.78 -12.60
C PRO A 390 -29.37 -56.15 -13.83
#